data_486502c78a5519a42144207d8e750959
#
_entry.id   486502c78a5519a42144207d8e750959
#
_cell.length_a   1.000
_cell.length_b   1.000
_cell.length_c   1.000
_cell.angle_alpha   90.00
_cell.angle_beta   90.00
_cell.angle_gamma   90.00
#
_symmetry.space_group_name_H-M   'P 1'
#
loop_
_entity.id
_entity.type
_entity.pdbx_description
1 polymer ?
#
loop_
_entity_poly.entity_id
_entity_poly.type
_entity_poly.pdbx_seq_one_letter_code
_entity_poly.pdbx_strand_id
1 'polypeptide(L)'
;AFSSARMAAQMAYQTDKKIIDFQQMGFFKILFAADDTTILKSYEQQLLGPLEEHDQHHHSQYMETLRSYIENDRSLMGVAESTFTHRNTVNYRIQNIKKILNNPLKTAQDLFPYQVAFYIRDMKL
;
A
#
# COMPACT_ATOMS: atom_id res chain seq x y z
N ALA A 1 -1.17 -26.43 -4.86
CA ALA A 1 -1.74 -25.44 -3.93
C ALA A 1 -0.90 -25.35 -2.66
N PHE A 2 -0.76 -24.18 -2.13
CA PHE A 2 -0.04 -23.97 -0.89
C PHE A 2 -0.92 -24.40 0.29
N SER A 3 -0.29 -25.01 1.31
CA SER A 3 -0.96 -25.22 2.58
C SER A 3 -1.11 -23.84 3.29
N SER A 4 -2.09 -23.71 4.16
CA SER A 4 -2.31 -22.47 4.89
C SER A 4 -1.09 -22.08 5.76
N ALA A 5 -0.45 -23.07 6.38
CA ALA A 5 0.74 -22.82 7.21
C ALA A 5 1.91 -22.29 6.38
N ARG A 6 2.15 -22.90 5.22
CA ARG A 6 3.22 -22.49 4.31
C ARG A 6 2.97 -21.07 3.79
N MET A 7 1.73 -20.77 3.43
CA MET A 7 1.33 -19.46 2.96
C MET A 7 1.55 -18.40 4.03
N ALA A 8 1.13 -18.67 5.26
CA ALA A 8 1.31 -17.73 6.38
C ALA A 8 2.79 -17.46 6.65
N ALA A 9 3.64 -18.49 6.63
CA ALA A 9 5.07 -18.35 6.82
C ALA A 9 5.69 -17.50 5.70
N GLN A 10 5.30 -17.75 4.46
CA GLN A 10 5.78 -17.00 3.31
C GLN A 10 5.37 -15.53 3.39
N MET A 11 4.14 -15.26 3.78
CA MET A 11 3.65 -13.89 3.91
C MET A 11 4.35 -13.14 5.05
N ALA A 12 4.54 -13.79 6.19
CA ALA A 12 5.25 -13.19 7.32
C ALA A 12 6.68 -12.81 6.91
N TYR A 13 7.34 -13.66 6.13
CA TYR A 13 8.68 -13.39 5.62
C TYR A 13 8.71 -12.24 4.62
N GLN A 14 7.75 -12.22 3.68
CA GLN A 14 7.73 -11.24 2.61
C GLN A 14 7.27 -9.86 3.07
N THR A 15 6.31 -9.78 3.97
CA THR A 15 5.77 -8.51 4.45
C THR A 15 6.56 -7.93 5.62
N ASP A 16 7.50 -8.70 6.16
CA ASP A 16 8.30 -8.30 7.31
C ASP A 16 7.44 -7.94 8.53
N LYS A 17 6.29 -8.59 8.66
CA LYS A 17 5.39 -8.43 9.79
C LYS A 17 5.49 -9.63 10.72
N LYS A 18 5.57 -9.36 12.03
CA LYS A 18 5.64 -10.42 13.05
C LYS A 18 4.31 -11.10 13.27
N ILE A 19 3.21 -10.35 13.14
CA ILE A 19 1.86 -10.84 13.34
C ILE A 19 1.03 -10.45 12.14
N ILE A 20 0.40 -11.43 11.49
CA ILE A 20 -0.52 -11.22 10.39
C ILE A 20 -1.93 -11.44 10.91
N ASP A 21 -2.79 -10.42 10.77
CA ASP A 21 -4.19 -10.51 11.11
C ASP A 21 -4.83 -11.65 10.31
N PHE A 22 -5.69 -12.41 10.97
CA PHE A 22 -6.40 -13.53 10.34
C PHE A 22 -7.20 -13.09 9.10
N GLN A 23 -7.83 -11.91 9.16
CA GLN A 23 -8.58 -11.38 8.02
C GLN A 23 -7.66 -10.97 6.87
N GLN A 24 -6.52 -10.34 7.18
CA GLN A 24 -5.52 -10.02 6.18
C GLN A 24 -4.96 -11.29 5.53
N MET A 25 -4.74 -12.33 6.32
CA MET A 25 -4.27 -13.60 5.79
C MET A 25 -5.27 -14.20 4.80
N GLY A 26 -6.58 -14.08 5.07
CA GLY A 26 -7.61 -14.53 4.14
C GLY A 26 -7.56 -13.82 2.82
N PHE A 27 -7.33 -12.50 2.82
CA PHE A 27 -7.20 -11.71 1.60
C PHE A 27 -5.95 -12.10 0.82
N PHE A 28 -4.81 -12.21 1.48
CA PHE A 28 -3.56 -12.68 0.85
C PHE A 28 -3.74 -14.06 0.22
N LYS A 29 -4.51 -14.92 0.87
CA LYS A 29 -4.80 -16.26 0.36
C LYS A 29 -5.46 -16.20 -1.01
N ILE A 30 -6.39 -15.27 -1.21
CA ILE A 30 -7.02 -15.05 -2.50
C ILE A 30 -5.99 -14.58 -3.53
N LEU A 31 -5.13 -13.66 -3.16
CA LEU A 31 -4.10 -13.15 -4.06
C LEU A 31 -3.10 -14.25 -4.44
N PHE A 32 -2.68 -15.07 -3.48
CA PHE A 32 -1.76 -16.18 -3.75
C PHE A 32 -2.40 -17.27 -4.61
N ALA A 33 -3.72 -17.40 -4.58
CA ALA A 33 -4.44 -18.36 -5.43
C ALA A 33 -4.50 -17.92 -6.90
N ALA A 34 -4.18 -16.66 -7.20
CA ALA A 34 -4.13 -16.18 -8.57
C ALA A 34 -2.96 -16.86 -9.31
N ASP A 35 -3.27 -17.49 -10.44
CA ASP A 35 -2.27 -18.20 -11.21
C ASP A 35 -1.33 -17.26 -11.97
N ASP A 36 -1.80 -16.08 -12.31
CA ASP A 36 -1.04 -15.11 -13.11
C ASP A 36 -0.55 -13.95 -12.28
N THR A 37 0.68 -14.06 -11.79
CA THR A 37 1.33 -13.00 -11.02
C THR A 37 1.63 -11.75 -11.86
N THR A 38 1.67 -11.89 -13.18
CA THR A 38 1.87 -10.77 -14.11
C THR A 38 0.71 -9.79 -14.02
N ILE A 39 -0.53 -10.28 -13.90
CA ILE A 39 -1.71 -9.43 -13.73
C ILE A 39 -1.60 -8.64 -12.43
N LEU A 40 -1.19 -9.29 -11.35
CA LEU A 40 -1.03 -8.63 -10.05
C LEU A 40 0.03 -7.54 -10.10
N LYS A 41 1.19 -7.85 -10.68
CA LYS A 41 2.27 -6.86 -10.82
C LYS A 41 1.85 -5.69 -11.70
N SER A 42 1.16 -5.96 -12.79
CA SER A 42 0.67 -4.93 -13.70
C SER A 42 -0.31 -3.99 -12.99
N TYR A 43 -1.21 -4.54 -12.19
CA TYR A 43 -2.16 -3.76 -11.41
C TYR A 43 -1.44 -2.86 -10.41
N GLU A 44 -0.48 -3.42 -9.67
CA GLU A 44 0.31 -2.66 -8.71
C GLU A 44 1.07 -1.51 -9.39
N GLN A 45 1.73 -1.78 -10.50
CA GLN A 45 2.48 -0.78 -11.24
C GLN A 45 1.59 0.30 -11.82
N GLN A 46 0.41 -0.06 -12.29
CA GLN A 46 -0.55 0.91 -12.84
C GLN A 46 -0.99 1.90 -11.76
N LEU A 47 -1.22 1.43 -10.54
CA LEU A 47 -1.72 2.26 -9.46
C LEU A 47 -0.61 3.03 -8.74
N LEU A 48 0.48 2.37 -8.40
CA LEU A 48 1.54 2.96 -7.60
C LEU A 48 2.73 3.46 -8.41
N GLY A 49 2.84 3.03 -9.68
CA GLY A 49 3.95 3.44 -10.55
C GLY A 49 4.13 4.95 -10.63
N PRO A 50 3.06 5.75 -10.83
CA PRO A 50 3.21 7.21 -10.89
C PRO A 50 3.83 7.81 -9.63
N LEU A 51 3.49 7.31 -8.44
CA LEU A 51 4.09 7.77 -7.20
C LEU A 51 5.54 7.32 -7.06
N GLU A 52 5.81 6.08 -7.41
CA GLU A 52 7.17 5.54 -7.36
C GLU A 52 8.10 6.34 -8.28
N GLU A 53 7.65 6.64 -9.49
CA GLU A 53 8.39 7.44 -10.45
C GLU A 53 8.64 8.86 -9.91
N HIS A 54 7.61 9.47 -9.32
CA HIS A 54 7.76 10.80 -8.72
C HIS A 54 8.80 10.79 -7.61
N ASP A 55 8.76 9.79 -6.74
CA ASP A 55 9.71 9.68 -5.63
C ASP A 55 11.15 9.49 -6.13
N GLN A 56 11.34 8.74 -7.21
CA GLN A 56 12.67 8.53 -7.81
C GLN A 56 13.23 9.81 -8.39
N HIS A 57 12.39 10.63 -9.04
CA HIS A 57 12.84 11.86 -9.71
C HIS A 57 12.99 13.06 -8.76
N HIS A 58 12.19 13.10 -7.68
CA HIS A 58 12.12 14.26 -6.80
C HIS A 58 12.57 13.97 -5.38
N HIS A 59 13.04 12.76 -5.09
CA HIS A 59 13.40 12.32 -3.74
C HIS A 59 12.30 12.61 -2.72
N SER A 60 11.05 12.54 -3.18
CA SER A 60 9.88 12.71 -2.31
C SER A 60 9.57 11.40 -1.59
N GLN A 61 8.67 11.48 -0.63
CA GLN A 61 8.26 10.33 0.18
C GLN A 61 6.76 10.08 0.03
N TYR A 62 6.28 10.13 -1.20
CA TYR A 62 4.84 10.02 -1.48
C TYR A 62 4.31 8.60 -1.30
N MET A 63 5.12 7.59 -1.67
CA MET A 63 4.73 6.19 -1.43
C MET A 63 4.51 5.92 0.04
N GLU A 64 5.47 6.32 0.87
CA GLU A 64 5.40 6.16 2.33
C GLU A 64 4.23 6.94 2.91
N THR A 65 4.03 8.17 2.44
CA THR A 65 2.94 9.02 2.92
C THR A 65 1.58 8.42 2.60
N LEU A 66 1.38 7.90 1.39
CA LEU A 66 0.11 7.28 1.02
C LEU A 66 -0.14 6.01 1.83
N ARG A 67 0.89 5.17 2.01
CA ARG A 67 0.77 3.96 2.83
C ARG A 67 0.36 4.32 4.25
N SER A 68 1.02 5.29 4.86
CA SER A 68 0.71 5.74 6.21
C SER A 68 -0.70 6.34 6.30
N TYR A 69 -1.12 7.06 5.28
CA TYR A 69 -2.45 7.65 5.20
C TYR A 69 -3.53 6.57 5.25
N ILE A 70 -3.34 5.50 4.50
CA ILE A 70 -4.25 4.34 4.51
C ILE A 70 -4.22 3.66 5.89
N GLU A 71 -3.05 3.42 6.44
CA GLU A 71 -2.87 2.73 7.71
C GLU A 71 -3.43 3.53 8.89
N ASN A 72 -3.42 4.85 8.81
CA ASN A 72 -3.94 5.74 9.85
C ASN A 72 -5.36 6.22 9.56
N ASP A 73 -6.09 5.50 8.72
CA ASP A 73 -7.49 5.77 8.41
C ASP A 73 -7.73 7.23 8.01
N ARG A 74 -6.86 7.75 7.16
CA ARG A 74 -6.91 9.10 6.59
C ARG A 74 -6.69 10.22 7.62
N SER A 75 -6.10 9.92 8.75
CA SER A 75 -5.78 10.92 9.77
C SER A 75 -4.46 11.61 9.45
N LEU A 76 -4.51 12.91 9.18
CA LEU A 76 -3.29 13.70 8.95
C LEU A 76 -2.39 13.72 10.19
N MET A 77 -2.99 13.79 11.37
CA MET A 77 -2.24 13.74 12.64
C MET A 77 -1.56 12.40 12.81
N GLY A 78 -2.28 11.31 12.52
CA GLY A 78 -1.71 9.96 12.59
C GLY A 78 -0.54 9.77 11.64
N VAL A 79 -0.65 10.28 10.42
CA VAL A 79 0.45 10.23 9.45
C VAL A 79 1.65 11.04 9.93
N ALA A 80 1.39 12.26 10.45
CA ALA A 80 2.44 13.12 10.96
C ALA A 80 3.23 12.45 12.09
N GLU A 81 2.53 11.81 13.01
CA GLU A 81 3.15 11.08 14.11
C GLU A 81 3.96 9.87 13.64
N SER A 82 3.37 9.05 12.76
CA SER A 82 4.01 7.81 12.31
C SER A 82 5.18 8.05 11.36
N THR A 83 5.19 9.16 10.62
CA THR A 83 6.27 9.49 9.69
C THR A 83 7.24 10.53 10.22
N PHE A 84 7.06 10.98 11.46
CA PHE A 84 7.89 12.03 12.09
C PHE A 84 7.96 13.29 11.22
N THR A 85 6.81 13.69 10.68
CA THR A 85 6.69 14.79 9.74
C THR A 85 5.65 15.78 10.25
N HIS A 86 5.84 17.07 10.00
CA HIS A 86 4.88 18.09 10.40
C HIS A 86 3.56 17.91 9.63
N ARG A 87 2.44 18.15 10.30
CA ARG A 87 1.10 18.02 9.73
C ARG A 87 0.93 18.80 8.43
N ASN A 88 1.45 20.01 8.36
CA ASN A 88 1.34 20.83 7.15
C ASN A 88 2.07 20.20 5.97
N THR A 89 3.22 19.58 6.23
CA THR A 89 3.97 18.85 5.19
C THR A 89 3.20 17.62 4.72
N VAL A 90 2.60 16.90 5.66
CA VAL A 90 1.74 15.75 5.33
C VAL A 90 0.59 16.19 4.42
N ASN A 91 -0.11 17.26 4.81
CA ASN A 91 -1.23 17.77 4.02
C ASN A 91 -0.79 18.17 2.60
N TYR A 92 0.35 18.84 2.49
CA TYR A 92 0.91 19.22 1.19
C TYR A 92 1.18 17.99 0.33
N ARG A 93 1.81 16.98 0.91
CA ARG A 93 2.10 15.73 0.19
C ARG A 93 0.82 15.03 -0.27
N ILE A 94 -0.17 14.94 0.62
CA ILE A 94 -1.46 14.30 0.30
C ILE A 94 -2.17 15.05 -0.83
N GLN A 95 -2.17 16.38 -0.84
CA GLN A 95 -2.78 17.15 -1.92
C GLN A 95 -2.09 16.86 -3.27
N ASN A 96 -0.78 16.75 -3.26
CA ASN A 96 -0.03 16.42 -4.48
C ASN A 96 -0.29 14.97 -4.92
N ILE A 97 -0.36 14.04 -3.98
CA ILE A 97 -0.69 12.64 -4.28
C ILE A 97 -2.06 12.55 -4.95
N LYS A 98 -3.05 13.26 -4.43
CA LYS A 98 -4.39 13.31 -5.04
C LYS A 98 -4.35 13.74 -6.49
N LYS A 99 -3.51 14.73 -6.79
CA LYS A 99 -3.35 15.23 -8.16
C LYS A 99 -2.68 14.19 -9.06
N ILE A 100 -1.60 13.60 -8.60
CA ILE A 100 -0.86 12.59 -9.37
C ILE A 100 -1.74 11.40 -9.69
N LEU A 101 -2.50 10.93 -8.70
CA LEU A 101 -3.37 9.76 -8.83
C LEU A 101 -4.73 10.09 -9.46
N ASN A 102 -5.04 11.37 -9.60
CA ASN A 102 -6.36 11.82 -10.04
C ASN A 102 -7.47 11.15 -9.24
N ASN A 103 -7.34 11.17 -7.92
CA ASN A 103 -8.25 10.50 -6.99
C ASN A 103 -8.38 11.37 -5.75
N PRO A 104 -9.61 11.66 -5.28
CA PRO A 104 -9.82 12.52 -4.12
C PRO A 104 -9.39 11.87 -2.79
N LEU A 105 -9.20 10.57 -2.74
CA LEU A 105 -8.76 9.83 -1.55
C LEU A 105 -9.58 10.19 -0.30
N LYS A 106 -10.89 10.32 -0.47
CA LYS A 106 -11.80 10.72 0.61
C LYS A 106 -12.49 9.55 1.28
N THR A 107 -12.86 8.53 0.50
CA THR A 107 -13.67 7.43 0.99
C THR A 107 -12.84 6.16 1.04
N ALA A 108 -13.33 5.19 1.83
CA ALA A 108 -12.72 3.86 1.84
C ALA A 108 -12.68 3.26 0.43
N GLN A 109 -13.71 3.50 -0.37
CA GLN A 109 -13.78 3.02 -1.74
C GLN A 109 -12.69 3.65 -2.62
N ASP A 110 -12.41 4.95 -2.42
CA ASP A 110 -11.33 5.63 -3.14
C ASP A 110 -9.97 5.00 -2.84
N LEU A 111 -9.77 4.58 -1.59
CA LEU A 111 -8.49 4.06 -1.11
C LEU A 111 -8.31 2.56 -1.38
N PHE A 112 -9.40 1.84 -1.58
CA PHE A 112 -9.34 0.37 -1.68
C PHE A 112 -8.40 -0.13 -2.76
N PRO A 113 -8.41 0.40 -3.99
CA PRO A 113 -7.47 -0.06 -5.01
C PRO A 113 -6.00 0.10 -4.60
N TYR A 114 -5.68 1.20 -3.91
CA TYR A 114 -4.31 1.45 -3.46
C TYR A 114 -3.93 0.53 -2.31
N GLN A 115 -4.88 0.21 -1.44
CA GLN A 115 -4.67 -0.77 -0.39
C GLN A 115 -4.36 -2.14 -0.98
N VAL A 116 -5.10 -2.56 -2.00
CA VAL A 116 -4.82 -3.80 -2.73
C VAL A 116 -3.44 -3.76 -3.37
N ALA A 117 -3.09 -2.64 -4.00
CA ALA A 117 -1.79 -2.48 -4.65
C ALA A 117 -0.64 -2.59 -3.65
N PHE A 118 -0.78 -2.04 -2.45
CA PHE A 118 0.23 -2.20 -1.41
C PHE A 118 0.33 -3.65 -0.90
N TYR A 119 -0.78 -4.36 -0.80
CA TYR A 119 -0.74 -5.79 -0.46
C TYR A 119 0.05 -6.57 -1.51
N ILE A 120 -0.19 -6.30 -2.79
CA ILE A 120 0.54 -6.97 -3.87
C ILE A 120 2.04 -6.63 -3.79
N ARG A 121 2.36 -5.37 -3.55
CA ARG A 121 3.75 -4.93 -3.42
C ARG A 121 4.46 -5.67 -2.27
N ASP A 122 3.77 -5.83 -1.16
CA ASP A 122 4.32 -6.52 0.01
C ASP A 122 4.56 -8.00 -0.25
N MET A 123 3.87 -8.59 -1.22
CA MET A 123 4.09 -9.99 -1.61
C MET A 123 5.45 -10.21 -2.27
N LYS A 124 6.09 -9.19 -2.77
CA LYS A 124 7.42 -9.24 -3.42
C LYS A 124 7.48 -10.27 -4.55
N LEU A 125 6.52 -10.20 -5.43
CA LEU A 125 6.42 -11.10 -6.58
C LEU A 125 7.55 -10.96 -7.58
#